data_53d4789084988b0acf15f84ef6dc0933
#
_entry.id   53d4789084988b0acf15f84ef6dc0933
#
_cell.length_a   1.000
_cell.length_b   1.000
_cell.length_c   1.000
_cell.angle_alpha   90.00
_cell.angle_beta   90.00
_cell.angle_gamma   90.00
#
_symmetry.space_group_name_H-M   'P 1'
#
loop_
_entity.id
_entity.type
_entity.pdbx_description
1 polymer ?
#
loop_
_entity_poly.entity_id
_entity_poly.type
_entity_poly.pdbx_seq_one_letter_code
_entity_poly.pdbx_strand_id
1 'polypeptide(L)'
;MKRICSWILTIALIMGLAGCSQSTEAQWQEQYDLGVRYLSEDNYEDAIIAFTAAIEIDPKRADAYVGRGGAYIGIGETEENLATALADYEAVLDMDDSVVAAWLGLTDVYIRMGDYDTALEIIREAAEKTNGDPDILSKLEDMENGIFEDSSGKPRQEITYDETGAVLWRLVHSYDSMGREAAVTSYDGQGACTGHVDLAYDERGNRVVSYAMSTVVIRRDLTYDNQDNLIKEVVYGEDGQVQEFMKYAYNADGLESSCERYYPDGALWSTLTFEYDSSGNMTRQNDYRDGVLAIYDIYEYDKDGKQLKVSYYDGPTGELLDYEVFLYDAHGNYVGSEYYEADGNIQSTTVAW
;
A
#
# COMPACT_ATOMS: atom_id res chain seq x y z
N MET A 1 68.42 -31.96 23.12
CA MET A 1 67.93 -30.81 22.31
C MET A 1 67.01 -31.20 21.13
N LYS A 2 67.06 -32.40 20.55
CA LYS A 2 66.20 -32.80 19.40
C LYS A 2 64.76 -33.15 19.76
N ARG A 3 64.43 -33.43 21.01
CA ARG A 3 63.04 -33.79 21.41
C ARG A 3 62.14 -32.59 21.79
N ILE A 4 62.71 -31.43 22.13
CA ILE A 4 61.94 -30.23 22.51
C ILE A 4 61.48 -29.47 21.28
N CYS A 5 62.20 -29.48 20.16
CA CYS A 5 61.80 -28.86 18.90
C CYS A 5 60.55 -29.54 18.26
N SER A 6 60.37 -30.88 18.48
CA SER A 6 59.25 -31.63 17.90
C SER A 6 57.89 -31.26 18.56
N TRP A 7 57.91 -30.96 19.87
CA TRP A 7 56.67 -30.56 20.59
C TRP A 7 56.27 -29.13 20.31
N ILE A 8 57.20 -28.22 20.08
CA ILE A 8 56.91 -26.82 19.73
C ILE A 8 56.31 -26.73 18.32
N LEU A 9 56.78 -27.55 17.36
CA LEU A 9 56.19 -27.60 16.01
C LEU A 9 54.76 -28.18 15.99
N THR A 10 54.47 -29.20 16.83
CA THR A 10 53.10 -29.78 16.92
C THR A 10 52.15 -28.87 17.62
N ILE A 11 52.56 -28.11 18.66
CA ILE A 11 51.71 -27.13 19.33
C ILE A 11 51.43 -25.92 18.41
N ALA A 12 52.38 -25.46 17.63
CA ALA A 12 52.24 -24.39 16.66
C ALA A 12 51.28 -24.79 15.50
N LEU A 13 51.33 -26.07 15.06
CA LEU A 13 50.40 -26.58 14.03
C LEU A 13 48.97 -26.76 14.55
N ILE A 14 48.80 -27.16 15.82
CA ILE A 14 47.46 -27.32 16.44
C ILE A 14 46.85 -25.93 16.73
N MET A 15 47.64 -24.94 17.16
CA MET A 15 47.15 -23.55 17.34
C MET A 15 46.86 -22.87 16.00
N GLY A 16 47.57 -23.19 14.93
CA GLY A 16 47.29 -22.68 13.59
C GLY A 16 45.96 -23.21 13.02
N LEU A 17 45.62 -24.48 13.26
CA LEU A 17 44.36 -25.07 12.81
C LEU A 17 43.15 -24.62 13.63
N ALA A 18 43.31 -24.39 14.95
CA ALA A 18 42.29 -23.86 15.80
C ALA A 18 42.02 -22.35 15.52
N GLY A 19 43.06 -21.60 15.16
CA GLY A 19 42.93 -20.20 14.76
C GLY A 19 42.28 -19.99 13.40
N CYS A 20 42.41 -20.95 12.46
CA CYS A 20 41.76 -20.87 11.15
C CYS A 20 40.25 -21.12 11.21
N SER A 21 39.78 -22.04 12.07
CA SER A 21 38.35 -22.31 12.21
C SER A 21 37.57 -21.20 12.94
N GLN A 22 38.19 -20.57 13.94
CA GLN A 22 37.62 -19.39 14.60
C GLN A 22 37.60 -18.16 13.67
N SER A 23 38.58 -18.05 12.76
CA SER A 23 38.62 -16.95 11.79
C SER A 23 37.49 -17.02 10.76
N THR A 24 37.08 -18.22 10.34
CA THR A 24 36.04 -18.42 9.31
C THR A 24 34.64 -18.04 9.82
N GLU A 25 34.28 -18.50 11.02
CA GLU A 25 33.02 -18.12 11.67
C GLU A 25 32.94 -16.61 11.93
N ALA A 26 34.03 -16.02 12.47
CA ALA A 26 34.08 -14.58 12.70
C ALA A 26 33.98 -13.77 11.39
N GLN A 27 34.64 -14.25 10.33
CA GLN A 27 34.57 -13.62 9.01
C GLN A 27 33.17 -13.71 8.39
N TRP A 28 32.51 -14.87 8.52
CA TRP A 28 31.13 -15.03 8.08
C TRP A 28 30.20 -14.05 8.81
N GLN A 29 30.29 -14.01 10.15
CA GLN A 29 29.45 -13.13 10.97
C GLN A 29 29.67 -11.66 10.62
N GLU A 30 30.92 -11.24 10.41
CA GLU A 30 31.27 -9.88 10.00
C GLU A 30 30.57 -9.50 8.67
N GLN A 31 30.63 -10.37 7.66
CA GLN A 31 30.02 -10.12 6.36
C GLN A 31 28.48 -10.15 6.44
N TYR A 32 27.91 -11.08 7.20
CA TYR A 32 26.47 -11.15 7.42
C TYR A 32 25.93 -9.90 8.14
N ASP A 33 26.57 -9.49 9.25
CA ASP A 33 26.19 -8.30 10.00
C ASP A 33 26.31 -7.02 9.15
N LEU A 34 27.32 -6.98 8.28
CA LEU A 34 27.52 -5.90 7.32
C LEU A 34 26.36 -5.85 6.31
N GLY A 35 25.96 -7.00 5.78
CA GLY A 35 24.81 -7.14 4.87
C GLY A 35 23.51 -6.69 5.53
N VAL A 36 23.24 -7.15 6.76
CA VAL A 36 22.06 -6.74 7.54
C VAL A 36 22.03 -5.22 7.77
N ARG A 37 23.16 -4.62 8.10
CA ARG A 37 23.25 -3.17 8.28
C ARG A 37 22.97 -2.42 6.98
N TYR A 38 23.59 -2.80 5.87
CA TYR A 38 23.34 -2.18 4.57
C TYR A 38 21.88 -2.32 4.14
N LEU A 39 21.26 -3.47 4.38
CA LEU A 39 19.86 -3.69 4.12
C LEU A 39 18.96 -2.74 4.94
N SER A 40 19.32 -2.49 6.22
CA SER A 40 18.59 -1.55 7.08
C SER A 40 18.79 -0.07 6.73
N GLU A 41 19.81 0.23 5.93
CA GLU A 41 20.14 1.56 5.40
C GLU A 41 19.62 1.74 3.96
N ASP A 42 18.82 0.80 3.44
CA ASP A 42 18.34 0.72 2.05
C ASP A 42 19.48 0.73 1.01
N ASN A 43 20.68 0.38 1.42
CA ASN A 43 21.85 0.26 0.56
C ASN A 43 21.96 -1.17 0.01
N TYR A 44 21.05 -1.50 -0.92
CA TYR A 44 20.85 -2.86 -1.41
C TYR A 44 22.05 -3.42 -2.17
N GLU A 45 22.76 -2.61 -2.97
CA GLU A 45 23.94 -3.04 -3.71
C GLU A 45 25.06 -3.52 -2.79
N ASP A 46 25.38 -2.75 -1.75
CA ASP A 46 26.40 -3.13 -0.77
C ASP A 46 25.94 -4.31 0.10
N ALA A 47 24.61 -4.42 0.38
CA ALA A 47 24.02 -5.57 1.07
C ALA A 47 24.22 -6.87 0.26
N ILE A 48 23.97 -6.85 -1.04
CA ILE A 48 24.19 -7.99 -1.96
C ILE A 48 25.66 -8.41 -1.94
N ILE A 49 26.59 -7.46 -1.99
CA ILE A 49 28.03 -7.75 -1.94
C ILE A 49 28.40 -8.44 -0.62
N ALA A 50 27.93 -7.91 0.50
CA ALA A 50 28.25 -8.44 1.82
C ALA A 50 27.64 -9.84 2.05
N PHE A 51 26.35 -10.04 1.71
CA PHE A 51 25.73 -11.36 1.81
C PHE A 51 26.39 -12.37 0.85
N THR A 52 26.78 -11.95 -0.35
CA THR A 52 27.53 -12.83 -1.28
C THR A 52 28.85 -13.27 -0.67
N ALA A 53 29.60 -12.35 -0.04
CA ALA A 53 30.82 -12.71 0.66
C ALA A 53 30.57 -13.66 1.85
N ALA A 54 29.48 -13.49 2.60
CA ALA A 54 29.10 -14.43 3.64
C ALA A 54 28.79 -15.83 3.08
N ILE A 55 28.03 -15.93 1.97
CA ILE A 55 27.73 -17.18 1.28
C ILE A 55 29.01 -17.88 0.77
N GLU A 56 29.95 -17.13 0.21
CA GLU A 56 31.24 -17.69 -0.23
C GLU A 56 32.05 -18.28 0.94
N ILE A 57 31.95 -17.69 2.14
CA ILE A 57 32.61 -18.18 3.34
C ILE A 57 31.96 -19.46 3.87
N ASP A 58 30.63 -19.49 3.97
CA ASP A 58 29.87 -20.67 4.38
C ASP A 58 28.55 -20.77 3.60
N PRO A 59 28.52 -21.56 2.51
CA PRO A 59 27.35 -21.71 1.64
C PRO A 59 26.23 -22.56 2.23
N LYS A 60 26.34 -23.03 3.47
CA LYS A 60 25.31 -23.86 4.13
C LYS A 60 24.45 -23.07 5.12
N ARG A 61 24.65 -21.79 5.22
CA ARG A 61 23.92 -20.92 6.15
C ARG A 61 22.81 -20.18 5.41
N ALA A 62 21.58 -20.55 5.71
CA ALA A 62 20.36 -20.03 5.07
C ALA A 62 20.20 -18.52 5.20
N ASP A 63 20.57 -17.96 6.36
CA ASP A 63 20.35 -16.53 6.69
C ASP A 63 20.91 -15.56 5.64
N ALA A 64 22.10 -15.85 5.09
CA ALA A 64 22.74 -14.98 4.11
C ALA A 64 22.02 -15.01 2.74
N TYR A 65 21.44 -16.15 2.36
CA TYR A 65 20.62 -16.26 1.15
C TYR A 65 19.30 -15.51 1.32
N VAL A 66 18.62 -15.67 2.47
CA VAL A 66 17.38 -14.90 2.78
C VAL A 66 17.67 -13.39 2.71
N GLY A 67 18.77 -12.93 3.33
CA GLY A 67 19.15 -11.52 3.29
C GLY A 67 19.46 -11.03 1.88
N ARG A 68 20.16 -11.85 1.06
CA ARG A 68 20.49 -11.48 -0.31
C ARG A 68 19.26 -11.45 -1.22
N GLY A 69 18.37 -12.42 -1.09
CA GLY A 69 17.08 -12.44 -1.79
C GLY A 69 16.26 -11.19 -1.51
N GLY A 70 16.17 -10.77 -0.22
CA GLY A 70 15.51 -9.52 0.17
C GLY A 70 16.19 -8.27 -0.42
N ALA A 71 17.52 -8.26 -0.49
CA ALA A 71 18.25 -7.15 -1.09
C ALA A 71 18.03 -7.06 -2.61
N TYR A 72 17.93 -8.19 -3.33
CA TYR A 72 17.61 -8.20 -4.76
C TYR A 72 16.18 -7.66 -5.03
N ILE A 73 15.21 -7.97 -4.17
CA ILE A 73 13.87 -7.37 -4.25
C ILE A 73 13.95 -5.85 -4.02
N GLY A 74 14.74 -5.42 -3.03
CA GLY A 74 14.88 -4.01 -2.66
C GLY A 74 15.52 -3.13 -3.74
N ILE A 75 16.47 -3.69 -4.51
CA ILE A 75 17.15 -2.92 -5.58
C ILE A 75 16.23 -2.61 -6.78
N GLY A 76 15.15 -3.36 -6.95
CA GLY A 76 14.13 -3.14 -7.97
C GLY A 76 13.56 -4.43 -8.56
N GLU A 77 12.36 -4.34 -9.09
CA GLU A 77 11.55 -5.46 -9.60
C GLU A 77 11.86 -5.79 -11.08
N THR A 78 13.15 -5.85 -11.43
CA THR A 78 13.53 -6.36 -12.76
C THR A 78 13.39 -7.88 -12.80
N GLU A 79 13.12 -8.43 -13.99
CA GLU A 79 13.05 -9.90 -14.19
C GLU A 79 14.32 -10.60 -13.66
N GLU A 80 15.50 -9.99 -13.86
CA GLU A 80 16.78 -10.53 -13.40
C GLU A 80 16.88 -10.56 -11.86
N ASN A 81 16.48 -9.46 -11.19
CA ASN A 81 16.53 -9.36 -9.74
C ASN A 81 15.55 -10.33 -9.08
N LEU A 82 14.31 -10.39 -9.58
CA LEU A 82 13.30 -11.32 -9.07
C LEU A 82 13.70 -12.78 -9.29
N ALA A 83 14.28 -13.12 -10.45
CA ALA A 83 14.79 -14.47 -10.70
C ALA A 83 15.95 -14.84 -9.77
N THR A 84 16.81 -13.89 -9.42
CA THR A 84 17.94 -14.13 -8.50
C THR A 84 17.44 -14.28 -7.06
N ALA A 85 16.47 -13.46 -6.63
CA ALA A 85 15.84 -13.59 -5.32
C ALA A 85 15.12 -14.95 -5.18
N LEU A 86 14.39 -15.38 -6.22
CA LEU A 86 13.74 -16.68 -6.28
C LEU A 86 14.76 -17.81 -6.06
N ALA A 87 15.88 -17.80 -6.80
CA ALA A 87 16.91 -18.81 -6.66
C ALA A 87 17.53 -18.85 -5.25
N ASP A 88 17.67 -17.70 -4.59
CA ASP A 88 18.16 -17.65 -3.21
C ASP A 88 17.18 -18.28 -2.21
N TYR A 89 15.89 -17.98 -2.32
CA TYR A 89 14.87 -18.58 -1.45
C TYR A 89 14.71 -20.09 -1.71
N GLU A 90 14.71 -20.54 -2.97
CA GLU A 90 14.70 -21.97 -3.31
C GLU A 90 15.92 -22.69 -2.71
N ALA A 91 17.11 -22.09 -2.78
CA ALA A 91 18.32 -22.68 -2.19
C ALA A 91 18.20 -22.84 -0.66
N VAL A 92 17.50 -21.92 0.03
CA VAL A 92 17.21 -22.06 1.46
C VAL A 92 16.25 -23.23 1.71
N LEU A 93 15.16 -23.34 0.95
CA LEU A 93 14.18 -24.40 1.11
C LEU A 93 14.75 -25.78 0.78
N ASP A 94 15.72 -25.86 -0.14
CA ASP A 94 16.50 -27.08 -0.40
C ASP A 94 17.38 -27.50 0.78
N MET A 95 17.84 -26.55 1.60
CA MET A 95 18.61 -26.82 2.82
C MET A 95 17.70 -27.19 4.00
N ASP A 96 16.62 -26.44 4.19
CA ASP A 96 15.64 -26.60 5.28
C ASP A 96 14.28 -26.04 4.85
N ASP A 97 13.35 -26.92 4.57
CA ASP A 97 11.98 -26.57 4.13
C ASP A 97 11.06 -26.07 5.25
N SER A 98 11.58 -25.93 6.47
CA SER A 98 10.87 -25.32 7.61
C SER A 98 11.13 -23.81 7.77
N VAL A 99 12.01 -23.20 6.95
CA VAL A 99 12.39 -21.79 7.08
C VAL A 99 11.26 -20.87 6.59
N VAL A 100 10.50 -20.34 7.52
CA VAL A 100 9.34 -19.43 7.28
C VAL A 100 9.71 -18.23 6.39
N ALA A 101 10.84 -17.58 6.67
CA ALA A 101 11.28 -16.40 5.91
C ALA A 101 11.52 -16.69 4.43
N ALA A 102 11.98 -17.90 4.09
CA ALA A 102 12.19 -18.29 2.70
C ALA A 102 10.85 -18.52 1.97
N TRP A 103 9.87 -19.13 2.63
CA TRP A 103 8.53 -19.31 2.08
C TRP A 103 7.83 -17.98 1.83
N LEU A 104 7.87 -17.06 2.81
CA LEU A 104 7.31 -15.71 2.66
C LEU A 104 8.00 -14.93 1.55
N GLY A 105 9.35 -15.00 1.48
CA GLY A 105 10.12 -14.37 0.41
C GLY A 105 9.81 -14.93 -0.97
N LEU A 106 9.69 -16.26 -1.09
CA LEU A 106 9.32 -16.91 -2.34
C LEU A 106 7.91 -16.50 -2.79
N THR A 107 6.94 -16.50 -1.87
CA THR A 107 5.58 -16.02 -2.12
C THR A 107 5.58 -14.57 -2.60
N ASP A 108 6.36 -13.69 -1.94
CA ASP A 108 6.49 -12.28 -2.31
C ASP A 108 7.06 -12.10 -3.74
N VAL A 109 8.06 -12.90 -4.12
CA VAL A 109 8.58 -12.86 -5.49
C VAL A 109 7.49 -13.16 -6.52
N TYR A 110 6.69 -14.23 -6.32
CA TYR A 110 5.61 -14.57 -7.26
C TYR A 110 4.50 -13.51 -7.28
N ILE A 111 4.15 -12.91 -6.13
CA ILE A 111 3.21 -11.78 -6.09
C ILE A 111 3.72 -10.61 -6.93
N ARG A 112 5.02 -10.26 -6.83
CA ARG A 112 5.65 -9.17 -7.62
C ARG A 112 5.76 -9.50 -9.10
N MET A 113 5.91 -10.77 -9.44
CA MET A 113 5.86 -11.24 -10.83
C MET A 113 4.43 -11.23 -11.40
N GLY A 114 3.40 -11.03 -10.56
CA GLY A 114 1.99 -11.10 -10.94
C GLY A 114 1.47 -12.53 -11.13
N ASP A 115 2.24 -13.53 -10.71
CA ASP A 115 1.82 -14.95 -10.74
C ASP A 115 1.15 -15.33 -9.42
N TYR A 116 -0.06 -14.83 -9.24
CA TYR A 116 -0.82 -14.97 -8.00
C TYR A 116 -1.29 -16.41 -7.74
N ASP A 117 -1.51 -17.19 -8.79
CA ASP A 117 -1.90 -18.61 -8.68
C ASP A 117 -0.74 -19.43 -8.08
N THR A 118 0.47 -19.25 -8.62
CA THR A 118 1.68 -19.90 -8.07
C THR A 118 1.96 -19.41 -6.66
N ALA A 119 1.83 -18.09 -6.38
CA ALA A 119 2.02 -17.56 -5.03
C ALA A 119 1.07 -18.23 -4.02
N LEU A 120 -0.20 -18.45 -4.38
CA LEU A 120 -1.19 -19.12 -3.53
C LEU A 120 -0.87 -20.62 -3.33
N GLU A 121 -0.36 -21.31 -4.34
CA GLU A 121 0.11 -22.70 -4.20
C GLU A 121 1.31 -22.79 -3.25
N ILE A 122 2.29 -21.89 -3.39
CA ILE A 122 3.49 -21.81 -2.54
C ILE A 122 3.13 -21.59 -1.07
N ILE A 123 2.25 -20.63 -0.77
CA ILE A 123 1.90 -20.34 0.63
C ILE A 123 1.08 -21.48 1.28
N ARG A 124 0.28 -22.22 0.49
CA ARG A 124 -0.39 -23.43 0.96
C ARG A 124 0.59 -24.54 1.30
N GLU A 125 1.58 -24.77 0.44
CA GLU A 125 2.66 -25.74 0.71
C GLU A 125 3.44 -25.33 1.96
N ALA A 126 3.76 -24.02 2.10
CA ALA A 126 4.43 -23.47 3.28
C ALA A 126 3.66 -23.75 4.58
N ALA A 127 2.32 -23.63 4.56
CA ALA A 127 1.49 -23.94 5.73
C ALA A 127 1.63 -25.43 6.18
N GLU A 128 1.79 -26.36 5.24
CA GLU A 128 2.04 -27.76 5.54
C GLU A 128 3.46 -27.99 6.08
N LYS A 129 4.47 -27.41 5.41
CA LYS A 129 5.90 -27.59 5.73
C LYS A 129 6.32 -26.95 7.06
N THR A 130 5.71 -25.83 7.41
CA THR A 130 5.99 -25.09 8.65
C THR A 130 5.08 -25.50 9.83
N ASN A 131 4.26 -26.57 9.66
CA ASN A 131 3.27 -27.02 10.65
C ASN A 131 2.29 -25.91 11.09
N GLY A 132 1.86 -25.07 10.18
CA GLY A 132 0.91 -23.99 10.42
C GLY A 132 1.51 -22.82 11.20
N ASP A 133 2.68 -22.37 10.79
CA ASP A 133 3.29 -21.16 11.34
C ASP A 133 2.31 -19.96 11.26
N PRO A 134 2.16 -19.14 12.32
CA PRO A 134 1.18 -18.05 12.35
C PRO A 134 1.33 -17.01 11.23
N ASP A 135 2.55 -16.66 10.85
CA ASP A 135 2.79 -15.65 9.81
C ASP A 135 2.39 -16.22 8.43
N ILE A 136 2.69 -17.50 8.20
CA ILE A 136 2.26 -18.22 6.98
C ILE A 136 0.72 -18.33 6.92
N LEU A 137 0.07 -18.69 8.03
CA LEU A 137 -1.40 -18.83 8.06
C LEU A 137 -2.09 -17.49 7.86
N SER A 138 -1.58 -16.42 8.45
CA SER A 138 -2.11 -15.06 8.23
C SER A 138 -2.00 -14.66 6.77
N LYS A 139 -0.85 -14.87 6.14
CA LYS A 139 -0.65 -14.56 4.72
C LYS A 139 -1.55 -15.41 3.82
N LEU A 140 -1.73 -16.69 4.14
CA LEU A 140 -2.64 -17.58 3.41
C LEU A 140 -4.09 -17.11 3.51
N GLU A 141 -4.55 -16.71 4.70
CA GLU A 141 -5.91 -16.19 4.92
C GLU A 141 -6.17 -14.93 4.07
N ASP A 142 -5.24 -13.98 4.05
CA ASP A 142 -5.35 -12.77 3.23
C ASP A 142 -5.45 -13.12 1.75
N MET A 143 -4.60 -14.02 1.25
CA MET A 143 -4.58 -14.42 -0.16
C MET A 143 -5.83 -15.23 -0.55
N GLU A 144 -6.37 -16.08 0.34
CA GLU A 144 -7.64 -16.78 0.12
C GLU A 144 -8.85 -15.84 0.12
N ASN A 145 -8.75 -14.71 0.84
CA ASN A 145 -9.71 -13.61 0.78
C ASN A 145 -9.51 -12.67 -0.43
N GLY A 146 -8.55 -12.98 -1.32
CA GLY A 146 -8.29 -12.23 -2.55
C GLY A 146 -7.35 -11.05 -2.39
N ILE A 147 -6.68 -10.89 -1.24
CA ILE A 147 -5.74 -9.80 -0.96
C ILE A 147 -4.31 -10.29 -1.17
N PHE A 148 -3.65 -9.78 -2.20
CA PHE A 148 -2.27 -10.14 -2.55
C PHE A 148 -1.36 -8.92 -2.32
N GLU A 149 -0.80 -8.82 -1.13
CA GLU A 149 0.16 -7.79 -0.75
C GLU A 149 1.60 -8.30 -0.87
N ASP A 150 2.51 -7.41 -1.27
CA ASP A 150 3.94 -7.69 -1.21
C ASP A 150 4.49 -7.57 0.22
N SER A 151 5.76 -7.93 0.42
CA SER A 151 6.42 -7.88 1.75
C SER A 151 6.54 -6.47 2.34
N SER A 152 6.24 -5.41 1.57
CA SER A 152 6.14 -4.03 2.06
C SER A 152 4.72 -3.63 2.47
N GLY A 153 3.75 -4.57 2.43
CA GLY A 153 2.34 -4.32 2.74
C GLY A 153 1.61 -3.55 1.65
N LYS A 154 2.08 -3.62 0.38
CA LYS A 154 1.42 -2.97 -0.75
C LYS A 154 0.54 -3.96 -1.49
N PRO A 155 -0.75 -3.68 -1.69
CA PRO A 155 -1.62 -4.53 -2.46
C PRO A 155 -1.16 -4.55 -3.93
N ARG A 156 -0.93 -5.74 -4.46
CA ARG A 156 -0.60 -5.96 -5.88
C ARG A 156 -1.82 -6.39 -6.66
N GLN A 157 -2.71 -7.11 -5.99
CA GLN A 157 -4.00 -7.50 -6.51
C GLN A 157 -5.02 -7.56 -5.37
N GLU A 158 -6.24 -7.13 -5.68
CA GLU A 158 -7.42 -7.28 -4.81
C GLU A 158 -8.53 -7.94 -5.63
N ILE A 159 -9.17 -8.97 -5.09
CA ILE A 159 -10.29 -9.66 -5.74
C ILE A 159 -11.50 -9.62 -4.82
N THR A 160 -12.63 -9.21 -5.35
CA THR A 160 -13.93 -9.30 -4.66
C THR A 160 -14.75 -10.43 -5.23
N TYR A 161 -15.28 -11.26 -4.36
CA TYR A 161 -16.12 -12.41 -4.70
C TYR A 161 -17.58 -12.14 -4.33
N ASP A 162 -18.51 -12.79 -5.04
CA ASP A 162 -19.93 -12.84 -4.65
C ASP A 162 -20.19 -13.95 -3.61
N GLU A 163 -21.43 -14.06 -3.15
CA GLU A 163 -21.87 -15.08 -2.16
C GLU A 163 -21.67 -16.52 -2.65
N THR A 164 -21.46 -16.74 -3.94
CA THR A 164 -21.19 -18.06 -4.53
C THR A 164 -19.71 -18.36 -4.68
N GLY A 165 -18.84 -17.40 -4.39
CA GLY A 165 -17.39 -17.48 -4.60
C GLY A 165 -16.96 -17.14 -6.04
N ALA A 166 -17.87 -16.59 -6.88
CA ALA A 166 -17.48 -16.11 -8.20
C ALA A 166 -16.88 -14.71 -8.12
N VAL A 167 -15.85 -14.44 -8.93
CA VAL A 167 -15.22 -13.12 -9.00
C VAL A 167 -16.23 -12.07 -9.48
N LEU A 168 -16.46 -11.03 -8.69
CA LEU A 168 -17.24 -9.85 -9.08
C LEU A 168 -16.37 -8.84 -9.82
N TRP A 169 -15.22 -8.51 -9.25
CA TRP A 169 -14.25 -7.59 -9.83
C TRP A 169 -12.86 -7.82 -9.24
N ARG A 170 -11.84 -7.34 -9.96
CA ARG A 170 -10.45 -7.42 -9.57
C ARG A 170 -9.75 -6.09 -9.83
N LEU A 171 -8.93 -5.63 -8.88
CA LEU A 171 -7.98 -4.54 -9.06
C LEU A 171 -6.56 -5.09 -9.17
N VAL A 172 -5.77 -4.52 -10.06
CA VAL A 172 -4.33 -4.80 -10.19
C VAL A 172 -3.59 -3.49 -10.05
N HIS A 173 -2.65 -3.44 -9.12
CA HIS A 173 -1.85 -2.28 -8.77
C HIS A 173 -0.43 -2.42 -9.32
N SER A 174 0.11 -1.35 -9.87
CA SER A 174 1.52 -1.25 -10.23
C SER A 174 2.18 -0.10 -9.48
N TYR A 175 3.50 -0.21 -9.26
CA TYR A 175 4.27 0.75 -8.48
C TYR A 175 5.48 1.23 -9.28
N ASP A 176 5.87 2.50 -9.05
CA ASP A 176 7.08 3.07 -9.64
C ASP A 176 8.34 2.60 -8.88
N SER A 177 9.51 2.98 -9.38
CA SER A 177 10.81 2.62 -8.76
C SER A 177 11.01 3.20 -7.35
N MET A 178 10.17 4.13 -6.91
CA MET A 178 10.17 4.69 -5.56
C MET A 178 9.12 4.02 -4.67
N GLY A 179 8.42 3.00 -5.19
CA GLY A 179 7.38 2.28 -4.49
C GLY A 179 6.07 3.06 -4.31
N ARG A 180 5.81 4.09 -5.13
CA ARG A 180 4.53 4.80 -5.16
C ARG A 180 3.63 4.15 -6.21
N GLU A 181 2.33 4.11 -5.95
CA GLU A 181 1.36 3.53 -6.88
C GLU A 181 1.41 4.27 -8.23
N ALA A 182 1.74 3.55 -9.30
CA ALA A 182 1.90 4.12 -10.64
C ALA A 182 0.66 3.93 -11.51
N ALA A 183 -0.04 2.81 -11.33
CA ALA A 183 -1.33 2.60 -11.98
C ALA A 183 -2.21 1.61 -11.21
N VAL A 184 -3.51 1.72 -11.44
CA VAL A 184 -4.52 0.75 -10.99
C VAL A 184 -5.37 0.35 -12.20
N THR A 185 -5.53 -0.95 -12.43
CA THR A 185 -6.40 -1.49 -13.49
C THR A 185 -7.52 -2.32 -12.87
N SER A 186 -8.75 -2.02 -13.24
CA SER A 186 -9.93 -2.75 -12.81
C SER A 186 -10.44 -3.68 -13.90
N TYR A 187 -10.89 -4.87 -13.49
CA TYR A 187 -11.48 -5.89 -14.38
C TYR A 187 -12.80 -6.36 -13.78
N ASP A 188 -13.75 -6.74 -14.63
CA ASP A 188 -14.97 -7.44 -14.20
C ASP A 188 -14.72 -8.92 -13.90
N GLY A 189 -15.75 -9.63 -13.45
CA GLY A 189 -15.71 -11.05 -13.15
C GLY A 189 -15.44 -11.97 -14.36
N GLN A 190 -15.54 -11.45 -15.59
CA GLN A 190 -15.22 -12.14 -16.82
C GLN A 190 -13.78 -11.84 -17.30
N GLY A 191 -13.05 -10.98 -16.57
CA GLY A 191 -11.69 -10.57 -16.90
C GLY A 191 -11.61 -9.46 -17.94
N ALA A 192 -12.73 -8.80 -18.30
CA ALA A 192 -12.69 -7.63 -19.18
C ALA A 192 -12.25 -6.39 -18.40
N CYS A 193 -11.32 -5.62 -18.96
CA CYS A 193 -10.87 -4.37 -18.35
C CYS A 193 -12.04 -3.37 -18.30
N THR A 194 -12.38 -2.91 -17.11
CA THR A 194 -13.46 -1.94 -16.86
C THR A 194 -12.94 -0.54 -16.56
N GLY A 195 -11.65 -0.42 -16.21
CA GLY A 195 -11.03 0.87 -15.97
C GLY A 195 -9.52 0.74 -15.78
N HIS A 196 -8.83 1.84 -16.04
CA HIS A 196 -7.39 1.97 -15.82
C HIS A 196 -7.09 3.39 -15.38
N VAL A 197 -6.26 3.55 -14.38
CA VAL A 197 -5.80 4.85 -13.88
C VAL A 197 -4.29 4.85 -13.83
N ASP A 198 -3.64 5.77 -14.56
CA ASP A 198 -2.23 6.08 -14.42
C ASP A 198 -2.03 7.25 -13.47
N LEU A 199 -1.00 7.18 -12.64
CA LEU A 199 -0.66 8.19 -11.65
C LEU A 199 0.76 8.73 -11.89
N ALA A 200 0.94 10.04 -11.79
CA ALA A 200 2.24 10.69 -11.84
C ALA A 200 2.44 11.60 -10.62
N TYR A 201 3.69 11.78 -10.21
CA TYR A 201 4.05 12.48 -8.99
C TYR A 201 5.11 13.55 -9.24
N ASP A 202 5.09 14.61 -8.43
CA ASP A 202 6.16 15.61 -8.38
C ASP A 202 7.36 15.11 -7.54
N GLU A 203 8.43 15.93 -7.47
CA GLU A 203 9.63 15.63 -6.69
C GLU A 203 9.39 15.52 -5.17
N ARG A 204 8.28 16.06 -4.67
CA ARG A 204 7.87 15.99 -3.27
C ARG A 204 7.02 14.77 -2.95
N GLY A 205 6.60 14.02 -4.00
CA GLY A 205 5.75 12.85 -3.87
C GLY A 205 4.25 13.15 -3.94
N ASN A 206 3.84 14.39 -4.27
CA ASN A 206 2.44 14.72 -4.47
C ASN A 206 1.97 14.22 -5.85
N ARG A 207 0.78 13.62 -5.91
CA ARG A 207 0.19 13.16 -7.16
C ARG A 207 -0.22 14.36 -8.03
N VAL A 208 0.44 14.55 -9.17
CA VAL A 208 0.21 15.70 -10.06
C VAL A 208 -0.63 15.38 -11.29
N VAL A 209 -0.72 14.10 -11.68
CA VAL A 209 -1.56 13.63 -12.79
C VAL A 209 -2.29 12.36 -12.37
N SER A 210 -3.56 12.30 -12.74
CA SER A 210 -4.37 11.07 -12.70
C SER A 210 -5.04 10.95 -14.06
N TYR A 211 -4.76 9.87 -14.78
CA TYR A 211 -5.33 9.58 -16.08
C TYR A 211 -6.19 8.34 -15.98
N ALA A 212 -7.51 8.51 -15.98
CA ALA A 212 -8.46 7.41 -15.86
C ALA A 212 -9.03 7.05 -17.23
N MET A 213 -8.92 5.78 -17.63
CA MET A 213 -9.59 5.19 -18.77
C MET A 213 -10.69 4.25 -18.26
N SER A 214 -11.93 4.64 -18.50
CA SER A 214 -13.10 3.77 -18.33
C SER A 214 -13.91 3.88 -19.63
N THR A 215 -15.24 4.00 -19.55
CA THR A 215 -16.07 4.39 -20.72
C THR A 215 -15.82 5.83 -21.21
N VAL A 216 -15.14 6.64 -20.39
CA VAL A 216 -14.75 8.03 -20.70
C VAL A 216 -13.31 8.23 -20.20
N VAL A 217 -12.44 8.76 -21.06
CA VAL A 217 -11.06 9.13 -20.72
C VAL A 217 -11.08 10.47 -19.97
N ILE A 218 -10.62 10.48 -18.72
CA ILE A 218 -10.53 11.70 -17.91
C ILE A 218 -9.08 11.85 -17.45
N ARG A 219 -8.46 12.98 -17.81
CA ARG A 219 -7.18 13.41 -17.24
C ARG A 219 -7.44 14.48 -16.18
N ARG A 220 -6.74 14.40 -15.05
CA ARG A 220 -6.73 15.41 -14.00
C ARG A 220 -5.31 15.88 -13.74
N ASP A 221 -5.09 17.19 -13.83
CA ASP A 221 -3.83 17.83 -13.46
C ASP A 221 -4.01 18.49 -12.09
N LEU A 222 -3.17 18.12 -11.12
CA LEU A 222 -3.22 18.57 -9.73
C LEU A 222 -2.05 19.51 -9.43
N THR A 223 -2.31 20.59 -8.70
CA THR A 223 -1.28 21.58 -8.30
C THR A 223 -1.34 21.80 -6.79
N TYR A 224 -0.18 21.83 -6.15
CA TYR A 224 -0.04 21.95 -4.71
C TYR A 224 0.75 23.21 -4.34
N ASP A 225 0.48 23.75 -3.14
CA ASP A 225 1.29 24.81 -2.55
C ASP A 225 2.58 24.26 -1.90
N ASN A 226 3.32 25.15 -1.21
CA ASN A 226 4.56 24.76 -0.53
C ASN A 226 4.36 23.96 0.76
N GLN A 227 3.11 23.78 1.20
CA GLN A 227 2.71 23.00 2.38
C GLN A 227 2.03 21.69 1.99
N ASP A 228 2.12 21.33 0.69
CA ASP A 228 1.51 20.16 0.07
C ASP A 228 -0.03 20.13 0.10
N ASN A 229 -0.67 21.31 0.25
CA ASN A 229 -2.11 21.42 0.09
C ASN A 229 -2.46 21.48 -1.41
N LEU A 230 -3.47 20.74 -1.85
CA LEU A 230 -4.01 20.81 -3.20
C LEU A 230 -4.72 22.15 -3.42
N ILE A 231 -4.15 23.02 -4.25
CA ILE A 231 -4.71 24.36 -4.50
C ILE A 231 -5.46 24.50 -5.82
N LYS A 232 -5.25 23.55 -6.75
CA LYS A 232 -5.92 23.54 -8.04
C LYS A 232 -6.02 22.15 -8.62
N GLU A 233 -7.15 21.83 -9.22
CA GLU A 233 -7.39 20.66 -10.07
C GLU A 233 -7.93 21.11 -11.42
N VAL A 234 -7.44 20.55 -12.52
CA VAL A 234 -7.95 20.78 -13.89
C VAL A 234 -8.37 19.45 -14.46
N VAL A 235 -9.61 19.35 -14.89
CA VAL A 235 -10.20 18.16 -15.50
C VAL A 235 -10.28 18.34 -17.02
N TYR A 236 -9.75 17.37 -17.77
CA TYR A 236 -9.78 17.33 -19.22
C TYR A 236 -10.65 16.17 -19.69
N GLY A 237 -11.39 16.37 -20.79
CA GLY A 237 -12.15 15.32 -21.45
C GLY A 237 -11.31 14.51 -22.44
N GLU A 238 -11.97 13.58 -23.15
CA GLU A 238 -11.35 12.71 -24.16
C GLU A 238 -10.69 13.48 -25.31
N ASP A 239 -11.23 14.66 -25.63
CA ASP A 239 -10.69 15.55 -26.69
C ASP A 239 -9.47 16.37 -26.21
N GLY A 240 -9.01 16.17 -24.98
CA GLY A 240 -7.93 16.91 -24.36
C GLY A 240 -8.29 18.35 -24.01
N GLN A 241 -9.56 18.76 -24.11
CA GLN A 241 -10.00 20.09 -23.74
C GLN A 241 -10.35 20.14 -22.24
N VAL A 242 -10.12 21.28 -21.60
CA VAL A 242 -10.55 21.52 -20.23
C VAL A 242 -12.08 21.42 -20.17
N GLN A 243 -12.60 20.59 -19.29
CA GLN A 243 -14.03 20.46 -19.00
C GLN A 243 -14.44 21.35 -17.81
N GLU A 244 -13.57 21.40 -16.79
CA GLU A 244 -13.77 22.21 -15.61
C GLU A 244 -12.44 22.35 -14.86
N PHE A 245 -12.39 23.27 -13.91
CA PHE A 245 -11.30 23.29 -12.95
C PHE A 245 -11.80 23.77 -11.57
N MET A 246 -11.12 23.29 -10.51
CA MET A 246 -11.38 23.66 -9.13
C MET A 246 -10.21 24.41 -8.52
N LYS A 247 -10.50 25.29 -7.58
CA LYS A 247 -9.53 25.96 -6.71
C LYS A 247 -9.89 25.74 -5.25
N TYR A 248 -8.90 25.40 -4.46
CA TYR A 248 -9.06 25.10 -3.04
C TYR A 248 -8.36 26.14 -2.19
N ALA A 249 -8.98 26.49 -1.07
CA ALA A 249 -8.38 27.35 -0.06
C ALA A 249 -8.45 26.68 1.32
N TYR A 250 -7.50 27.03 2.19
CA TYR A 250 -7.35 26.41 3.51
C TYR A 250 -7.37 27.48 4.60
N ASN A 251 -7.87 27.11 5.77
CA ASN A 251 -7.82 27.97 6.96
C ASN A 251 -6.43 27.92 7.63
N ALA A 252 -6.27 28.63 8.74
CA ALA A 252 -5.00 28.69 9.47
C ALA A 252 -4.57 27.35 10.11
N ASP A 253 -5.50 26.43 10.29
CA ASP A 253 -5.28 25.10 10.85
C ASP A 253 -4.97 24.05 9.75
N GLY A 254 -4.90 24.48 8.46
CA GLY A 254 -4.64 23.61 7.32
C GLY A 254 -5.86 22.80 6.85
N LEU A 255 -7.05 23.12 7.35
CA LEU A 255 -8.29 22.49 6.91
C LEU A 255 -8.85 23.24 5.71
N GLU A 256 -9.42 22.53 4.72
CA GLU A 256 -10.04 23.12 3.54
C GLU A 256 -11.17 24.08 3.96
N SER A 257 -11.10 25.33 3.55
CA SER A 257 -12.10 26.35 3.88
C SER A 257 -13.06 26.63 2.75
N SER A 258 -12.62 26.41 1.50
CA SER A 258 -13.48 26.51 0.33
C SER A 258 -12.95 25.75 -0.88
N CYS A 259 -13.90 25.33 -1.75
CA CYS A 259 -13.64 24.84 -3.09
C CYS A 259 -14.48 25.65 -4.10
N GLU A 260 -13.82 26.31 -5.03
CA GLU A 260 -14.47 27.03 -6.13
C GLU A 260 -14.37 26.19 -7.41
N ARG A 261 -15.52 25.94 -8.06
CA ARG A 261 -15.60 25.17 -9.31
C ARG A 261 -15.95 26.10 -10.47
N TYR A 262 -15.22 25.96 -11.56
CA TYR A 262 -15.31 26.83 -12.73
C TYR A 262 -15.60 26.07 -14.00
N TYR A 263 -16.35 26.70 -14.91
CA TYR A 263 -16.45 26.30 -16.29
C TYR A 263 -15.11 26.47 -17.04
N PRO A 264 -14.94 25.82 -18.22
CA PRO A 264 -13.70 25.97 -19.02
C PRO A 264 -13.38 27.40 -19.41
N ASP A 265 -14.37 28.26 -19.58
CA ASP A 265 -14.21 29.69 -19.93
C ASP A 265 -13.81 30.57 -18.75
N GLY A 266 -13.73 29.99 -17.54
CA GLY A 266 -13.37 30.67 -16.32
C GLY A 266 -14.57 31.28 -15.57
N ALA A 267 -15.80 31.08 -16.02
CA ALA A 267 -16.97 31.48 -15.25
C ALA A 267 -17.12 30.59 -14.01
N LEU A 268 -17.38 31.20 -12.86
CA LEU A 268 -17.63 30.47 -11.59
C LEU A 268 -18.95 29.72 -11.69
N TRP A 269 -18.93 28.41 -11.45
CA TRP A 269 -20.13 27.57 -11.41
C TRP A 269 -20.69 27.46 -9.99
N SER A 270 -19.83 27.03 -9.02
CA SER A 270 -20.26 26.88 -7.64
C SER A 270 -19.11 27.16 -6.69
N THR A 271 -19.46 27.49 -5.44
CA THR A 271 -18.52 27.60 -4.34
C THR A 271 -19.01 26.75 -3.18
N LEU A 272 -18.21 25.80 -2.73
CA LEU A 272 -18.38 25.13 -1.45
C LEU A 272 -17.58 25.89 -0.38
N THR A 273 -18.15 26.03 0.82
CA THR A 273 -17.44 26.52 2.01
C THR A 273 -17.64 25.56 3.17
N PHE A 274 -16.61 25.43 4.02
CA PHE A 274 -16.60 24.45 5.10
C PHE A 274 -16.34 25.15 6.44
N GLU A 275 -17.08 24.73 7.47
CA GLU A 275 -16.89 25.18 8.85
C GLU A 275 -16.53 23.98 9.73
N TYR A 276 -15.66 24.21 10.72
CA TYR A 276 -15.11 23.15 11.58
C TYR A 276 -15.27 23.53 13.05
N ASP A 277 -15.41 22.55 13.92
CA ASP A 277 -15.30 22.72 15.36
C ASP A 277 -13.83 22.84 15.81
N SER A 278 -13.61 23.05 17.10
CA SER A 278 -12.27 23.17 17.68
C SER A 278 -11.45 21.87 17.66
N SER A 279 -12.06 20.74 17.32
CA SER A 279 -11.42 19.44 17.18
C SER A 279 -11.06 19.10 15.73
N GLY A 280 -11.45 19.98 14.78
CA GLY A 280 -11.24 19.80 13.35
C GLY A 280 -12.34 18.99 12.66
N ASN A 281 -13.43 18.68 13.32
CA ASN A 281 -14.58 18.01 12.68
C ASN A 281 -15.37 19.04 11.87
N MET A 282 -15.71 18.71 10.63
CA MET A 282 -16.53 19.58 9.78
C MET A 282 -17.97 19.63 10.31
N THR A 283 -18.42 20.80 10.69
CA THR A 283 -19.74 21.02 11.27
C THR A 283 -20.77 21.51 10.25
N ARG A 284 -20.28 22.14 9.18
CA ARG A 284 -21.15 22.66 8.13
C ARG A 284 -20.44 22.72 6.79
N GLN A 285 -21.18 22.36 5.72
CA GLN A 285 -20.83 22.62 4.34
C GLN A 285 -21.93 23.48 3.71
N ASN A 286 -21.54 24.51 2.95
CA ASN A 286 -22.48 25.33 2.18
C ASN A 286 -22.16 25.22 0.69
N ASP A 287 -23.16 25.01 -0.16
CA ASP A 287 -23.07 25.04 -1.63
C ASP A 287 -23.74 26.32 -2.15
N TYR A 288 -22.94 27.20 -2.76
CA TYR A 288 -23.39 28.42 -3.42
C TYR A 288 -23.37 28.24 -4.93
N ARG A 289 -24.50 28.55 -5.58
CA ARG A 289 -24.62 28.59 -7.04
C ARG A 289 -25.02 30.01 -7.47
N ASP A 290 -24.31 30.56 -8.42
CA ASP A 290 -24.47 31.96 -8.82
C ASP A 290 -24.45 32.95 -7.64
N GLY A 291 -23.65 32.64 -6.62
CA GLY A 291 -23.51 33.44 -5.41
C GLY A 291 -24.70 33.35 -4.42
N VAL A 292 -25.68 32.48 -4.68
CA VAL A 292 -26.81 32.21 -3.79
C VAL A 292 -26.60 30.87 -3.09
N LEU A 293 -26.82 30.84 -1.76
CA LEU A 293 -26.78 29.59 -1.00
C LEU A 293 -27.91 28.68 -1.51
N ALA A 294 -27.52 27.58 -2.16
CA ALA A 294 -28.46 26.62 -2.75
C ALA A 294 -28.83 25.50 -1.78
N ILE A 295 -27.84 24.90 -1.14
CA ILE A 295 -27.99 23.81 -0.18
C ILE A 295 -26.93 24.00 0.92
N TYR A 296 -27.23 23.54 2.13
CA TYR A 296 -26.23 23.40 3.16
C TYR A 296 -26.44 22.13 4.00
N ASP A 297 -25.33 21.56 4.47
CA ASP A 297 -25.32 20.33 5.25
C ASP A 297 -24.81 20.65 6.66
N ILE A 298 -25.42 20.02 7.66
CA ILE A 298 -25.02 20.11 9.08
C ILE A 298 -24.58 18.71 9.52
N TYR A 299 -23.38 18.64 10.11
CA TYR A 299 -22.75 17.41 10.60
C TYR A 299 -22.77 17.39 12.13
N GLU A 300 -23.20 16.27 12.69
CA GLU A 300 -23.26 16.03 14.13
C GLU A 300 -22.32 14.88 14.52
N TYR A 301 -21.58 15.07 15.61
CA TYR A 301 -20.58 14.11 16.11
C TYR A 301 -20.83 13.75 17.56
N ASP A 302 -20.39 12.58 18.00
CA ASP A 302 -20.28 12.26 19.41
C ASP A 302 -19.04 12.93 20.05
N LYS A 303 -18.88 12.74 21.35
CA LYS A 303 -17.76 13.29 22.13
C LYS A 303 -16.37 12.74 21.71
N ASP A 304 -16.34 11.63 20.98
CA ASP A 304 -15.12 10.95 20.53
C ASP A 304 -14.83 11.26 19.04
N GLY A 305 -15.62 12.14 18.42
CA GLY A 305 -15.48 12.60 17.04
C GLY A 305 -16.10 11.66 15.99
N LYS A 306 -16.92 10.70 16.39
CA LYS A 306 -17.66 9.85 15.46
C LYS A 306 -18.86 10.59 14.91
N GLN A 307 -19.02 10.57 13.60
CA GLN A 307 -20.14 11.21 12.92
C GLN A 307 -21.44 10.45 13.22
N LEU A 308 -22.41 11.14 13.78
CA LEU A 308 -23.68 10.57 14.15
C LEU A 308 -24.76 10.81 13.10
N LYS A 309 -24.72 12.00 12.48
CA LYS A 309 -25.76 12.44 11.57
C LYS A 309 -25.25 13.47 10.57
N VAL A 310 -25.81 13.47 9.36
CA VAL A 310 -25.78 14.59 8.41
C VAL A 310 -27.21 15.00 8.10
N SER A 311 -27.48 16.28 8.10
CA SER A 311 -28.80 16.84 7.75
C SER A 311 -28.63 17.81 6.60
N TYR A 312 -29.46 17.67 5.56
CA TYR A 312 -29.41 18.45 4.32
C TYR A 312 -30.56 19.46 4.31
N TYR A 313 -30.24 20.71 3.97
CA TYR A 313 -31.20 21.81 4.02
C TYR A 313 -31.26 22.58 2.72
N ASP A 314 -32.46 23.03 2.36
CA ASP A 314 -32.64 24.03 1.30
C ASP A 314 -32.03 25.37 1.73
N GLY A 315 -31.12 25.92 0.93
CA GLY A 315 -30.38 27.14 1.28
C GLY A 315 -31.27 28.36 1.43
N PRO A 316 -32.19 28.64 0.46
CA PRO A 316 -33.05 29.82 0.50
C PRO A 316 -34.09 29.81 1.61
N THR A 317 -34.65 28.66 1.94
CA THR A 317 -35.74 28.56 2.93
C THR A 317 -35.27 28.13 4.30
N GLY A 318 -34.15 27.39 4.36
CA GLY A 318 -33.64 26.74 5.57
C GLY A 318 -34.48 25.51 5.98
N GLU A 319 -35.33 25.01 5.10
CA GLU A 319 -36.15 23.81 5.34
C GLU A 319 -35.25 22.55 5.26
N LEU A 320 -35.44 21.62 6.21
CA LEU A 320 -34.81 20.30 6.17
C LEU A 320 -35.35 19.54 4.95
N LEU A 321 -34.45 19.04 4.11
CA LEU A 321 -34.78 18.20 2.95
C LEU A 321 -34.81 16.73 3.33
N ASP A 322 -33.72 16.27 3.92
CA ASP A 322 -33.50 14.89 4.34
C ASP A 322 -32.34 14.79 5.31
N TYR A 323 -32.09 13.59 5.85
CA TYR A 323 -30.94 13.36 6.73
C TYR A 323 -30.50 11.89 6.75
N GLU A 324 -29.22 11.67 7.07
CA GLU A 324 -28.62 10.35 7.23
C GLU A 324 -28.14 10.16 8.67
N VAL A 325 -28.40 9.01 9.26
CA VAL A 325 -27.96 8.61 10.60
C VAL A 325 -26.96 7.45 10.47
N PHE A 326 -25.79 7.60 11.08
CA PHE A 326 -24.72 6.61 11.05
C PHE A 326 -24.82 5.66 12.25
N LEU A 327 -24.72 4.37 12.00
CA LEU A 327 -24.91 3.31 12.98
C LEU A 327 -23.57 2.68 13.35
N TYR A 328 -23.37 2.45 14.67
CA TYR A 328 -22.16 1.85 15.22
C TYR A 328 -22.51 0.70 16.15
N ASP A 329 -21.64 -0.34 16.17
CA ASP A 329 -21.75 -1.45 17.11
C ASP A 329 -21.31 -1.04 18.52
N ALA A 330 -21.44 -1.98 19.48
CA ALA A 330 -21.05 -1.75 20.88
C ALA A 330 -19.53 -1.50 21.07
N HIS A 331 -18.71 -1.83 20.08
CA HIS A 331 -17.26 -1.57 20.08
C HIS A 331 -16.92 -0.25 19.36
N GLY A 332 -17.94 0.39 18.75
CA GLY A 332 -17.82 1.63 18.05
C GLY A 332 -17.35 1.49 16.60
N ASN A 333 -17.47 0.31 16.00
CA ASN A 333 -17.25 0.12 14.57
C ASN A 333 -18.50 0.56 13.80
N TYR A 334 -18.28 1.22 12.66
CA TYR A 334 -19.37 1.57 11.74
C TYR A 334 -20.01 0.30 11.18
N VAL A 335 -21.36 0.19 11.28
CA VAL A 335 -22.11 -0.98 10.81
C VAL A 335 -23.14 -0.62 9.75
N GLY A 336 -23.27 0.64 9.38
CA GLY A 336 -24.19 1.08 8.33
C GLY A 336 -24.79 2.45 8.59
N SER A 337 -25.71 2.86 7.72
CA SER A 337 -26.46 4.10 7.87
C SER A 337 -27.92 3.94 7.43
N GLU A 338 -28.75 4.82 7.91
CA GLU A 338 -30.17 4.95 7.55
C GLU A 338 -30.43 6.35 7.00
N TYR A 339 -31.03 6.40 5.82
CA TYR A 339 -31.38 7.64 5.14
C TYR A 339 -32.88 7.92 5.29
N TYR A 340 -33.22 9.13 5.71
CA TYR A 340 -34.55 9.55 6.08
C TYR A 340 -35.03 10.77 5.26
N GLU A 341 -36.30 10.80 4.89
CA GLU A 341 -36.95 12.03 4.46
C GLU A 341 -37.13 13.01 5.63
N ALA A 342 -37.38 14.28 5.33
CA ALA A 342 -37.61 15.33 6.34
C ALA A 342 -38.72 15.00 7.36
N ASP A 343 -39.70 14.22 6.96
CA ASP A 343 -40.83 13.78 7.82
C ASP A 343 -40.48 12.58 8.72
N GLY A 344 -39.24 12.05 8.61
CA GLY A 344 -38.73 10.93 9.40
C GLY A 344 -39.03 9.54 8.84
N ASN A 345 -39.53 9.44 7.61
CA ASN A 345 -39.70 8.17 6.93
C ASN A 345 -38.35 7.68 6.39
N ILE A 346 -38.02 6.39 6.63
CA ILE A 346 -36.81 5.75 6.10
C ILE A 346 -36.97 5.55 4.58
N GLN A 347 -36.03 6.10 3.80
CA GLN A 347 -35.92 5.88 2.35
C GLN A 347 -35.04 4.68 2.03
N SER A 348 -33.89 4.53 2.72
CA SER A 348 -32.94 3.44 2.48
C SER A 348 -32.14 3.13 3.72
N THR A 349 -31.63 1.90 3.79
CA THR A 349 -30.68 1.45 4.82
C THR A 349 -29.47 0.84 4.10
N THR A 350 -28.27 1.28 4.49
CA THR A 350 -26.99 0.71 4.05
C THR A 350 -26.45 -0.12 5.20
N VAL A 351 -26.02 -1.35 4.93
CA VAL A 351 -25.34 -2.21 5.90
C VAL A 351 -23.87 -2.31 5.48
N ALA A 352 -22.95 -1.96 6.39
CA ALA A 352 -21.52 -2.23 6.20
C ALA A 352 -21.21 -3.66 6.64
N TRP A 353 -20.49 -4.39 5.83
CA TRP A 353 -20.03 -5.77 6.07
C TRP A 353 -18.59 -5.78 6.56
#